data_496ff4536cc67eb8f91f6d2994b143ba
#
_entry.id   496ff4536cc67eb8f91f6d2994b143ba
#
_cell.length_a   1.000
_cell.length_b   1.000
_cell.length_c   1.000
_cell.angle_alpha   90.00
_cell.angle_beta   90.00
_cell.angle_gamma   90.00
#
_symmetry.space_group_name_H-M   'P 1'
#
loop_
_entity.id
_entity.type
_entity.pdbx_description
1 polymer ?
#
loop_
_entity_poly.entity_id
_entity_poly.type
_entity_poly.pdbx_seq_one_letter_code
_entity_poly.pdbx_strand_id
1 'polypeptide(L)'
;VQRQSAAVVYNSAKADLLIGAHCWMSQQSQLCFDQPIRVSKTRGNISFLTQNLDLNDFAAFMPEGLAITGKLNGHAKAVWAQGSKPKIDARLVTRDGVIGLAADDPQDMGSTLKYEQVALVAKSIAEGLQIRLDVKTPEIGVGYANVVIDPYRDNMPMRGEIAFDQVQLKVFKPFIADVRSMGGTLSYAGKINGTLKAPLLTGDVRLKDGSISMISLPVNLTNIQLYSAIRQDQATINGAFNSGRGVGTLTGTVDWKNDPRIQLQLNGENLLIRQAPLITALVTPKITLDVLPLSKKLTLNGEIQVPRALISMPEASVPVVNVSSDVRVVREGQNQLAILNSAKPWDIRADLMVGLGNQVVFQGFNSRIPLLGRLYLSQRGAETAMRANGAIGVSQKVKIEAYGQSLDLNRAIARFNGVLSNPTLDVDANKNVQGSTVGFRVTGTATSPNIQVYNDAGLSEQEALNALITGRINEGTTGLSQTEGFKSDVNNTIAAAGISLGLGGTRAFTNQIGRTFGLSGLALDAQGTGD
;
A
#
# COMPACT_ATOMS: atom_id res chain seq x y z
N VAL A 1 -20.94 44.24 5.18
CA VAL A 1 -21.94 45.23 5.66
C VAL A 1 -23.14 45.16 4.76
N GLN A 2 -24.35 45.12 5.35
CA GLN A 2 -25.59 45.23 4.60
C GLN A 2 -25.74 46.67 4.08
N ARG A 3 -25.91 46.81 2.77
CA ARG A 3 -25.97 48.16 2.14
C ARG A 3 -27.39 48.74 2.16
N GLN A 4 -28.39 47.88 2.27
CA GLN A 4 -29.79 48.26 2.24
C GLN A 4 -30.58 47.43 3.27
N SER A 5 -31.35 48.03 4.13
CA SER A 5 -32.18 47.34 5.10
C SER A 5 -33.27 46.53 4.38
N ALA A 6 -33.40 45.26 4.73
CA ALA A 6 -34.46 44.40 4.20
C ALA A 6 -35.66 44.42 5.16
N ALA A 7 -36.86 44.76 4.64
CA ALA A 7 -38.09 44.53 5.36
C ALA A 7 -38.38 43.03 5.43
N VAL A 8 -38.61 42.50 6.61
CA VAL A 8 -38.99 41.09 6.82
C VAL A 8 -40.42 41.03 7.31
N VAL A 9 -41.30 40.39 6.56
CA VAL A 9 -42.71 40.22 6.89
C VAL A 9 -43.03 38.73 6.95
N TYR A 10 -43.52 38.28 8.08
CA TYR A 10 -43.96 36.90 8.27
C TYR A 10 -45.44 36.83 8.59
N ASN A 11 -46.18 36.09 7.75
CA ASN A 11 -47.59 35.79 7.99
C ASN A 11 -47.73 34.36 8.53
N SER A 12 -47.97 34.25 9.85
CA SER A 12 -48.05 32.96 10.53
C SER A 12 -49.23 32.09 10.04
N ALA A 13 -50.37 32.70 9.74
CA ALA A 13 -51.57 32.00 9.29
C ALA A 13 -51.39 31.32 7.92
N LYS A 14 -50.54 31.89 7.05
CA LYS A 14 -50.22 31.35 5.71
C LYS A 14 -48.84 30.72 5.63
N ALA A 15 -48.05 30.73 6.71
CA ALA A 15 -46.65 30.36 6.73
C ALA A 15 -45.88 30.98 5.54
N ASP A 16 -46.09 32.29 5.30
CA ASP A 16 -45.57 33.04 4.16
C ASP A 16 -44.53 34.06 4.66
N LEU A 17 -43.29 33.88 4.29
CA LEU A 17 -42.16 34.75 4.61
C LEU A 17 -41.83 35.60 3.38
N LEU A 18 -41.78 36.91 3.53
CA LEU A 18 -41.35 37.88 2.54
C LEU A 18 -40.16 38.67 3.08
N ILE A 19 -39.04 38.66 2.35
CA ILE A 19 -37.86 39.46 2.64
C ILE A 19 -37.66 40.43 1.48
N GLY A 20 -37.57 41.70 1.74
CA GLY A 20 -37.37 42.73 0.72
C GLY A 20 -36.03 42.56 0.00
N ALA A 21 -35.93 43.15 -1.19
CA ALA A 21 -34.67 43.17 -1.95
C ALA A 21 -33.55 43.82 -1.09
N HIS A 22 -32.37 43.23 -1.08
CA HIS A 22 -31.23 43.67 -0.28
C HIS A 22 -29.91 43.17 -0.82
N CYS A 23 -28.83 43.84 -0.43
CA CYS A 23 -27.45 43.45 -0.81
C CYS A 23 -26.53 43.44 0.40
N TRP A 24 -25.66 42.46 0.43
CA TRP A 24 -24.53 42.35 1.36
C TRP A 24 -23.24 42.63 0.60
N MET A 25 -22.39 43.47 1.17
CA MET A 25 -21.11 43.84 0.59
C MET A 25 -20.00 43.73 1.62
N SER A 26 -18.86 43.17 1.25
CA SER A 26 -17.65 43.15 2.05
C SER A 26 -16.45 43.38 1.11
N GLN A 27 -15.74 44.50 1.27
CA GLN A 27 -14.65 44.89 0.41
C GLN A 27 -15.02 44.81 -1.08
N GLN A 28 -14.54 43.74 -1.80
CA GLN A 28 -14.82 43.49 -3.20
C GLN A 28 -15.89 42.42 -3.45
N SER A 29 -16.42 41.82 -2.37
CA SER A 29 -17.44 40.76 -2.42
C SER A 29 -18.83 41.34 -2.35
N GLN A 30 -19.72 40.82 -3.20
CA GLN A 30 -21.12 41.26 -3.24
C GLN A 30 -22.04 40.06 -3.35
N LEU A 31 -23.11 40.06 -2.54
CA LEU A 31 -24.24 39.14 -2.64
C LEU A 31 -25.54 39.98 -2.61
N CYS A 32 -26.26 40.01 -3.72
CA CYS A 32 -27.49 40.79 -3.86
C CYS A 32 -28.69 39.90 -4.13
N PHE A 33 -29.78 40.16 -3.47
CA PHE A 33 -31.12 39.70 -3.76
C PHE A 33 -31.86 40.84 -4.43
N ASP A 34 -31.86 40.89 -5.76
CA ASP A 34 -32.42 41.95 -6.59
C ASP A 34 -33.95 41.97 -6.59
N GLN A 35 -34.57 40.88 -6.18
CA GLN A 35 -36.00 40.72 -6.04
C GLN A 35 -36.35 40.30 -4.60
N PRO A 36 -37.55 40.69 -4.09
CA PRO A 36 -37.97 40.19 -2.78
C PRO A 36 -38.02 38.66 -2.75
N ILE A 37 -37.40 38.07 -1.74
CA ILE A 37 -37.46 36.63 -1.48
C ILE A 37 -38.84 36.32 -0.88
N ARG A 38 -39.52 35.37 -1.47
CA ARG A 38 -40.77 34.84 -0.90
C ARG A 38 -40.67 33.35 -0.70
N VAL A 39 -41.02 32.89 0.49
CA VAL A 39 -41.03 31.47 0.85
C VAL A 39 -42.34 31.12 1.52
N SER A 40 -43.13 30.25 0.88
CA SER A 40 -44.34 29.66 1.49
C SER A 40 -44.47 28.20 1.02
N LYS A 41 -45.42 27.47 1.64
CA LYS A 41 -45.71 26.07 1.23
C LYS A 41 -46.25 25.95 -0.20
N THR A 42 -46.96 26.99 -0.67
CA THR A 42 -47.67 26.94 -1.95
C THR A 42 -46.94 27.67 -3.08
N ARG A 43 -46.07 28.61 -2.77
CA ARG A 43 -45.33 29.40 -3.76
C ARG A 43 -44.10 30.03 -3.15
N GLY A 44 -43.10 30.28 -3.99
CA GLY A 44 -41.97 31.06 -3.59
C GLY A 44 -41.08 31.44 -4.76
N ASN A 45 -40.20 32.38 -4.49
CA ASN A 45 -39.12 32.78 -5.40
C ASN A 45 -37.91 33.20 -4.59
N ILE A 46 -36.74 32.78 -5.08
CA ILE A 46 -35.46 33.24 -4.58
C ILE A 46 -34.62 33.57 -5.82
N SER A 47 -34.06 34.77 -5.86
CA SER A 47 -33.14 35.19 -6.90
C SER A 47 -31.97 35.91 -6.25
N PHE A 48 -30.76 35.53 -6.58
CA PHE A 48 -29.56 36.22 -6.14
C PHE A 48 -28.51 36.36 -7.25
N LEU A 49 -27.70 37.40 -7.12
CA LEU A 49 -26.50 37.64 -7.91
C LEU A 49 -25.32 37.76 -6.96
N THR A 50 -24.22 37.13 -7.32
CA THR A 50 -22.97 37.24 -6.55
C THR A 50 -21.79 37.62 -7.42
N GLN A 51 -20.93 38.49 -6.88
CA GLN A 51 -19.66 38.91 -7.49
C GLN A 51 -18.53 38.80 -6.47
N ASN A 52 -17.45 38.11 -6.84
CA ASN A 52 -16.27 37.90 -6.03
C ASN A 52 -16.54 37.41 -4.59
N LEU A 53 -17.65 36.70 -4.37
CA LEU A 53 -18.02 36.18 -3.06
C LEU A 53 -16.99 35.17 -2.59
N ASP A 54 -16.40 35.38 -1.41
CA ASP A 54 -15.39 34.49 -0.86
C ASP A 54 -16.04 33.19 -0.35
N LEU A 55 -15.66 32.07 -0.94
CA LEU A 55 -16.19 30.76 -0.51
C LEU A 55 -15.74 30.40 0.91
N ASN A 56 -14.63 30.93 1.37
CA ASN A 56 -14.14 30.71 2.73
C ASN A 56 -15.08 31.28 3.79
N ASP A 57 -15.84 32.36 3.47
CA ASP A 57 -16.86 32.93 4.37
C ASP A 57 -18.01 31.94 4.66
N PHE A 58 -18.13 30.88 3.86
CA PHE A 58 -19.15 29.84 3.99
C PHE A 58 -18.61 28.52 4.54
N ALA A 59 -17.39 28.50 5.07
CA ALA A 59 -16.75 27.28 5.60
C ALA A 59 -17.62 26.59 6.67
N ALA A 60 -18.32 27.36 7.50
CA ALA A 60 -19.23 26.84 8.53
C ALA A 60 -20.46 26.09 7.98
N PHE A 61 -20.78 26.25 6.69
CA PHE A 61 -21.89 25.58 6.01
C PHE A 61 -21.44 24.40 5.14
N MET A 62 -20.13 24.18 5.04
CA MET A 62 -19.59 23.04 4.28
C MET A 62 -19.74 21.75 5.08
N PRO A 63 -19.86 20.60 4.39
CA PRO A 63 -19.77 19.29 5.05
C PRO A 63 -18.48 19.17 5.85
N GLU A 64 -18.53 18.45 6.97
CA GLU A 64 -17.34 18.16 7.78
C GLU A 64 -16.23 17.53 6.90
N GLY A 65 -15.02 18.04 7.04
CA GLY A 65 -13.88 17.57 6.29
C GLY A 65 -13.71 18.13 4.87
N LEU A 66 -14.62 19.03 4.41
CA LEU A 66 -14.50 19.67 3.10
C LEU A 66 -14.24 21.18 3.26
N ALA A 67 -13.11 21.65 2.74
CA ALA A 67 -12.78 23.06 2.65
C ALA A 67 -12.71 23.49 1.17
N ILE A 68 -13.39 24.57 0.81
CA ILE A 68 -13.34 25.14 -0.54
C ILE A 68 -13.03 26.62 -0.42
N THR A 69 -11.99 27.06 -1.09
CA THR A 69 -11.62 28.48 -1.23
C THR A 69 -11.83 28.94 -2.66
N GLY A 70 -11.87 30.23 -2.88
CA GLY A 70 -12.01 30.82 -4.21
C GLY A 70 -13.07 31.92 -4.25
N LYS A 71 -13.18 32.60 -5.38
CA LYS A 71 -14.11 33.71 -5.59
C LYS A 71 -15.28 33.26 -6.46
N LEU A 72 -16.48 33.21 -5.87
CA LEU A 72 -17.71 32.80 -6.53
C LEU A 72 -18.38 33.98 -7.24
N ASN A 73 -18.69 33.78 -8.51
CA ASN A 73 -19.42 34.73 -9.35
C ASN A 73 -20.60 34.02 -10.01
N GLY A 74 -21.72 34.71 -10.18
CA GLY A 74 -22.86 34.19 -10.88
C GLY A 74 -24.20 34.60 -10.34
N HIS A 75 -25.22 33.89 -10.77
CA HIS A 75 -26.60 34.09 -10.35
C HIS A 75 -27.31 32.76 -10.13
N ALA A 76 -28.35 32.79 -9.30
CA ALA A 76 -29.29 31.68 -9.21
C ALA A 76 -30.71 32.23 -8.98
N LYS A 77 -31.67 31.61 -9.67
CA LYS A 77 -33.09 31.90 -9.54
C LYS A 77 -33.87 30.58 -9.41
N ALA A 78 -34.71 30.51 -8.39
CA ALA A 78 -35.65 29.43 -8.19
C ALA A 78 -37.04 29.97 -7.97
N VAL A 79 -38.02 29.47 -8.71
CA VAL A 79 -39.45 29.87 -8.59
C VAL A 79 -40.28 28.59 -8.52
N TRP A 80 -41.18 28.52 -7.53
CA TRP A 80 -42.10 27.40 -7.39
C TRP A 80 -43.50 27.86 -7.09
N ALA A 81 -44.49 27.11 -7.56
CA ALA A 81 -45.90 27.32 -7.23
C ALA A 81 -46.60 25.96 -7.13
N GLN A 82 -47.61 25.86 -6.29
CA GLN A 82 -48.41 24.65 -6.10
C GLN A 82 -49.03 24.21 -7.45
N GLY A 83 -48.90 22.93 -7.78
CA GLY A 83 -49.43 22.39 -9.04
C GLY A 83 -48.56 22.66 -10.27
N SER A 84 -47.42 23.35 -10.15
CA SER A 84 -46.49 23.57 -11.23
C SER A 84 -45.10 23.06 -10.86
N LYS A 85 -44.32 22.63 -11.88
CA LYS A 85 -42.93 22.24 -11.71
C LYS A 85 -42.08 23.46 -11.34
N PRO A 86 -41.24 23.40 -10.30
CA PRO A 86 -40.30 24.47 -9.98
C PRO A 86 -39.40 24.80 -11.18
N LYS A 87 -39.16 26.10 -11.38
CA LYS A 87 -38.24 26.61 -12.39
C LYS A 87 -36.95 27.05 -11.72
N ILE A 88 -35.84 26.44 -12.09
CA ILE A 88 -34.50 26.74 -11.61
C ILE A 88 -33.67 27.21 -12.80
N ASP A 89 -32.96 28.32 -12.62
CA ASP A 89 -31.94 28.82 -13.53
C ASP A 89 -30.77 29.34 -12.68
N ALA A 90 -29.63 28.68 -12.76
CA ALA A 90 -28.44 29.05 -12.00
C ALA A 90 -27.19 28.88 -12.86
N ARG A 91 -26.29 29.84 -12.74
CA ARG A 91 -24.94 29.77 -13.26
C ARG A 91 -23.98 30.35 -12.25
N LEU A 92 -23.15 29.47 -11.67
CA LEU A 92 -22.17 29.78 -10.66
C LEU A 92 -20.78 29.39 -11.16
N VAL A 93 -19.82 30.28 -11.06
CA VAL A 93 -18.44 30.05 -11.48
C VAL A 93 -17.50 30.50 -10.38
N THR A 94 -16.61 29.61 -9.97
CA THR A 94 -15.51 29.97 -9.08
C THR A 94 -14.17 29.77 -9.81
N ARG A 95 -13.18 30.57 -9.46
CA ARG A 95 -11.86 30.55 -10.09
C ARG A 95 -10.75 30.63 -9.05
N ASP A 96 -9.58 30.07 -9.42
CA ASP A 96 -8.31 30.22 -8.71
C ASP A 96 -8.42 29.86 -7.23
N GLY A 97 -9.01 28.71 -6.94
CA GLY A 97 -9.24 28.24 -5.58
C GLY A 97 -8.60 26.89 -5.29
N VAL A 98 -8.88 26.43 -4.07
CA VAL A 98 -8.41 25.14 -3.55
C VAL A 98 -9.58 24.38 -2.98
N ILE A 99 -9.65 23.09 -3.31
CA ILE A 99 -10.51 22.12 -2.62
C ILE A 99 -9.60 21.34 -1.69
N GLY A 100 -9.88 21.37 -0.39
CA GLY A 100 -9.16 20.60 0.63
C GLY A 100 -10.09 19.56 1.24
N LEU A 101 -9.53 18.39 1.53
CA LEU A 101 -10.13 17.41 2.42
C LEU A 101 -9.39 17.54 3.75
N ALA A 102 -10.07 17.91 4.81
CA ALA A 102 -9.45 17.99 6.12
C ALA A 102 -8.91 16.62 6.51
N ALA A 103 -7.68 16.59 7.02
CA ALA A 103 -7.18 15.43 7.74
C ALA A 103 -7.86 15.35 9.11
N ASP A 104 -7.75 14.20 9.77
CA ASP A 104 -8.26 14.01 11.15
C ASP A 104 -7.59 14.98 12.17
N ASP A 105 -6.52 15.68 11.78
CA ASP A 105 -5.89 16.74 12.56
C ASP A 105 -6.32 18.14 12.03
N PRO A 106 -6.93 18.99 12.86
CA PRO A 106 -7.35 20.34 12.47
C PRO A 106 -6.20 21.27 12.00
N GLN A 107 -4.94 20.94 12.29
CA GLN A 107 -3.76 21.70 11.88
C GLN A 107 -3.13 21.18 10.60
N ASP A 108 -3.48 19.98 10.16
CA ASP A 108 -3.01 19.42 8.89
C ASP A 108 -4.09 19.68 7.83
N MET A 109 -3.84 20.65 6.94
CA MET A 109 -4.62 20.77 5.72
C MET A 109 -4.29 19.56 4.87
N GLY A 110 -5.07 18.49 5.04
CA GLY A 110 -4.94 17.24 4.30
C GLY A 110 -4.75 17.46 2.80
N SER A 111 -5.12 16.55 1.99
CA SER A 111 -4.93 16.64 0.54
C SER A 111 -5.64 17.84 -0.06
N THR A 112 -4.89 18.73 -0.67
CA THR A 112 -5.42 19.91 -1.35
C THR A 112 -5.31 19.77 -2.85
N LEU A 113 -6.39 20.12 -3.56
CA LEU A 113 -6.47 20.17 -5.01
C LEU A 113 -6.68 21.62 -5.46
N LYS A 114 -5.74 22.15 -6.20
CA LYS A 114 -5.90 23.48 -6.82
C LYS A 114 -6.81 23.38 -8.05
N TYR A 115 -7.69 24.36 -8.22
CA TYR A 115 -8.49 24.45 -9.44
C TYR A 115 -8.36 25.84 -10.09
N GLU A 116 -8.36 25.86 -11.42
CA GLU A 116 -8.39 27.08 -12.22
C GLU A 116 -9.84 27.59 -12.34
N GLN A 117 -10.78 26.68 -12.56
CA GLN A 117 -12.20 27.02 -12.72
C GLN A 117 -13.08 25.82 -12.32
N VAL A 118 -14.15 26.12 -11.61
CA VAL A 118 -15.31 25.23 -11.44
C VAL A 118 -16.55 26.03 -11.82
N ALA A 119 -17.34 25.50 -12.76
CA ALA A 119 -18.56 26.13 -13.22
C ALA A 119 -19.75 25.16 -13.04
N LEU A 120 -20.80 25.63 -12.38
CA LEU A 120 -22.06 24.92 -12.19
C LEU A 120 -23.17 25.65 -12.93
N VAL A 121 -23.88 24.93 -13.80
CA VAL A 121 -25.09 25.41 -14.47
C VAL A 121 -26.22 24.46 -14.10
N ALA A 122 -27.32 24.99 -13.57
CA ALA A 122 -28.52 24.23 -13.27
C ALA A 122 -29.73 24.89 -13.95
N LYS A 123 -30.46 24.16 -14.76
CA LYS A 123 -31.58 24.69 -15.54
C LYS A 123 -32.74 23.71 -15.58
N SER A 124 -33.94 24.19 -15.30
CA SER A 124 -35.18 23.42 -15.52
C SER A 124 -35.47 23.28 -17.00
N ILE A 125 -35.64 22.05 -17.46
CA ILE A 125 -36.03 21.66 -18.82
C ILE A 125 -37.33 20.84 -18.78
N ALA A 126 -37.87 20.47 -19.89
CA ALA A 126 -39.13 19.71 -19.97
C ALA A 126 -39.04 18.37 -19.23
N GLU A 127 -37.88 17.69 -19.33
CA GLU A 127 -37.61 16.37 -18.75
C GLU A 127 -37.21 16.39 -17.26
N GLY A 128 -36.92 17.56 -16.70
CA GLY A 128 -36.50 17.68 -15.30
C GLY A 128 -35.54 18.84 -15.04
N LEU A 129 -34.59 18.60 -14.16
CA LEU A 129 -33.50 19.54 -13.82
C LEU A 129 -32.21 19.08 -14.48
N GLN A 130 -31.72 19.84 -15.45
CA GLN A 130 -30.39 19.64 -16.02
C GLN A 130 -29.35 20.33 -15.15
N ILE A 131 -28.34 19.59 -14.74
CA ILE A 131 -27.18 20.06 -13.96
C ILE A 131 -25.94 19.77 -14.78
N ARG A 132 -25.16 20.81 -15.09
CA ARG A 132 -23.86 20.71 -15.73
C ARG A 132 -22.79 21.25 -14.79
N LEU A 133 -21.81 20.45 -14.49
CA LEU A 133 -20.62 20.81 -13.75
C LEU A 133 -19.42 20.70 -14.70
N ASP A 134 -18.67 21.78 -14.87
CA ASP A 134 -17.41 21.81 -15.60
C ASP A 134 -16.29 22.13 -14.61
N VAL A 135 -15.22 21.34 -14.64
CA VAL A 135 -14.06 21.46 -13.73
C VAL A 135 -12.80 21.57 -14.56
N LYS A 136 -11.95 22.55 -14.25
CA LYS A 136 -10.62 22.71 -14.85
C LYS A 136 -9.59 22.85 -13.75
N THR A 137 -8.62 21.95 -13.72
CA THR A 137 -7.53 21.96 -12.73
C THR A 137 -6.21 21.60 -13.38
N PRO A 138 -5.06 22.04 -12.82
CA PRO A 138 -3.75 21.62 -13.33
C PRO A 138 -3.49 20.11 -13.16
N GLU A 139 -4.07 19.49 -12.11
CA GLU A 139 -3.84 18.08 -11.77
C GLU A 139 -4.88 17.12 -12.35
N ILE A 140 -6.13 17.57 -12.53
CA ILE A 140 -7.23 16.75 -13.06
C ILE A 140 -7.47 17.02 -14.56
N GLY A 141 -6.84 18.07 -15.11
CA GLY A 141 -7.13 18.50 -16.47
C GLY A 141 -8.53 19.09 -16.59
N VAL A 142 -9.28 18.68 -17.59
CA VAL A 142 -10.66 19.11 -17.84
C VAL A 142 -11.62 17.96 -17.59
N GLY A 143 -12.64 18.23 -16.80
CA GLY A 143 -13.73 17.28 -16.54
C GLY A 143 -15.09 17.94 -16.61
N TYR A 144 -16.11 17.17 -16.97
CA TYR A 144 -17.49 17.61 -16.90
C TYR A 144 -18.43 16.49 -16.49
N ALA A 145 -19.54 16.89 -15.87
CA ALA A 145 -20.72 16.06 -15.68
C ALA A 145 -21.93 16.84 -16.18
N ASN A 146 -22.77 16.23 -17.04
CA ASN A 146 -24.00 16.79 -17.54
C ASN A 146 -25.13 15.81 -17.29
N VAL A 147 -25.94 16.07 -16.27
CA VAL A 147 -26.91 15.12 -15.73
C VAL A 147 -28.29 15.76 -15.73
N VAL A 148 -29.30 15.04 -16.17
CA VAL A 148 -30.71 15.39 -16.03
C VAL A 148 -31.33 14.52 -14.95
N ILE A 149 -31.92 15.15 -13.94
CA ILE A 149 -32.60 14.49 -12.82
C ILE A 149 -34.09 14.88 -12.91
N ASP A 150 -34.98 13.91 -12.77
CA ASP A 150 -36.41 14.21 -12.60
C ASP A 150 -36.75 14.25 -11.08
N PRO A 151 -36.76 15.44 -10.45
CA PRO A 151 -36.99 15.58 -9.01
C PRO A 151 -38.46 15.40 -8.62
N TYR A 152 -39.35 15.18 -9.58
CA TYR A 152 -40.80 15.06 -9.39
C TYR A 152 -41.26 13.61 -9.26
N ARG A 153 -40.36 12.65 -9.41
CA ARG A 153 -40.61 11.23 -9.17
C ARG A 153 -39.96 10.80 -7.86
N ASP A 154 -40.62 9.94 -7.12
CA ASP A 154 -40.16 9.49 -5.78
C ASP A 154 -38.75 8.90 -5.79
N ASN A 155 -38.36 8.23 -6.85
CA ASN A 155 -37.05 7.63 -7.01
C ASN A 155 -36.02 8.54 -7.69
N MET A 156 -36.39 9.77 -8.08
CA MET A 156 -35.53 10.76 -8.75
C MET A 156 -34.66 10.12 -9.85
N PRO A 157 -35.25 9.61 -10.95
CA PRO A 157 -34.47 9.01 -12.01
C PRO A 157 -33.53 10.03 -12.64
N MET A 158 -32.34 9.55 -13.00
CA MET A 158 -31.29 10.37 -13.57
C MET A 158 -30.69 9.75 -14.81
N ARG A 159 -30.21 10.61 -15.71
CA ARG A 159 -29.43 10.23 -16.87
C ARG A 159 -28.44 11.32 -17.23
N GLY A 160 -27.31 10.95 -17.77
CA GLY A 160 -26.33 11.95 -18.16
C GLY A 160 -25.04 11.36 -18.65
N GLU A 161 -24.07 12.25 -18.79
CA GLU A 161 -22.71 11.95 -19.25
C GLU A 161 -21.72 12.53 -18.26
N ILE A 162 -20.66 11.78 -18.02
CA ILE A 162 -19.54 12.19 -17.18
C ILE A 162 -18.27 11.88 -17.96
N ALA A 163 -17.39 12.85 -18.06
CA ALA A 163 -16.07 12.64 -18.63
C ALA A 163 -15.03 13.48 -17.87
N PHE A 164 -13.86 12.93 -17.71
CA PHE A 164 -12.66 13.65 -17.33
C PHE A 164 -11.47 13.10 -18.08
N ASP A 165 -10.57 13.99 -18.43
CA ASP A 165 -9.38 13.67 -19.19
C ASP A 165 -8.15 14.22 -18.48
N GLN A 166 -7.02 13.47 -18.59
CA GLN A 166 -5.72 13.86 -18.05
C GLN A 166 -5.66 14.02 -16.52
N VAL A 167 -6.48 13.28 -15.77
CA VAL A 167 -6.36 13.25 -14.31
C VAL A 167 -5.01 12.66 -13.92
N GLN A 168 -4.18 13.44 -13.27
CA GLN A 168 -2.86 13.02 -12.79
C GLN A 168 -3.02 12.03 -11.63
N LEU A 169 -2.52 10.80 -11.79
CA LEU A 169 -2.69 9.76 -10.79
C LEU A 169 -2.12 10.15 -9.41
N LYS A 170 -1.11 11.03 -9.37
CA LYS A 170 -0.50 11.55 -8.12
C LYS A 170 -1.50 12.18 -7.14
N VAL A 171 -2.65 12.70 -7.63
CA VAL A 171 -3.66 13.33 -6.76
C VAL A 171 -4.29 12.31 -5.79
N PHE A 172 -4.24 11.02 -6.11
CA PHE A 172 -4.77 9.96 -5.27
C PHE A 172 -3.76 9.44 -4.22
N LYS A 173 -2.49 9.88 -4.29
CA LYS A 173 -1.44 9.42 -3.37
C LYS A 173 -1.82 9.58 -1.89
N PRO A 174 -2.41 10.68 -1.43
CA PRO A 174 -2.77 10.86 -0.02
C PRO A 174 -3.81 9.87 0.49
N PHE A 175 -4.61 9.28 -0.40
CA PHE A 175 -5.68 8.34 -0.05
C PHE A 175 -5.23 6.87 -0.09
N ILE A 176 -3.99 6.60 -0.51
CA ILE A 176 -3.47 5.24 -0.63
C ILE A 176 -2.26 5.12 0.29
N ALA A 177 -2.44 4.40 1.38
CA ALA A 177 -1.34 4.08 2.29
C ALA A 177 -0.25 3.27 1.54
N ASP A 178 0.98 3.33 2.03
CA ASP A 178 2.11 2.55 1.54
C ASP A 178 2.61 2.88 0.13
N VAL A 179 2.12 3.96 -0.49
CA VAL A 179 2.63 4.44 -1.79
C VAL A 179 3.69 5.51 -1.58
N ARG A 180 4.92 5.25 -2.06
CA ARG A 180 6.03 6.22 -2.07
C ARG A 180 5.84 7.27 -3.17
N SER A 181 5.53 6.81 -4.37
CA SER A 181 5.27 7.65 -5.53
C SER A 181 4.29 6.99 -6.49
N MET A 182 3.51 7.81 -7.18
CA MET A 182 2.65 7.37 -8.28
C MET A 182 2.56 8.44 -9.35
N GLY A 183 2.39 8.04 -10.58
CA GLY A 183 2.29 8.91 -11.75
C GLY A 183 1.48 8.27 -12.86
N GLY A 184 1.27 9.05 -13.93
CA GLY A 184 0.46 8.68 -15.08
C GLY A 184 -0.80 9.50 -15.18
N THR A 185 -1.52 9.34 -16.29
CA THR A 185 -2.75 10.07 -16.59
C THR A 185 -3.93 9.13 -16.73
N LEU A 186 -4.99 9.44 -16.01
CA LEU A 186 -6.25 8.70 -16.01
C LEU A 186 -7.29 9.48 -16.80
N SER A 187 -8.04 8.81 -17.66
CA SER A 187 -9.20 9.36 -18.33
C SER A 187 -10.42 8.45 -18.13
N TYR A 188 -11.59 9.07 -18.09
CA TYR A 188 -12.87 8.39 -18.03
C TYR A 188 -13.86 9.08 -18.95
N ALA A 189 -14.62 8.30 -19.70
CA ALA A 189 -15.77 8.76 -20.45
C ALA A 189 -16.91 7.75 -20.33
N GLY A 190 -18.08 8.22 -19.90
CA GLY A 190 -19.18 7.33 -19.65
C GLY A 190 -20.53 8.02 -19.45
N LYS A 191 -21.54 7.20 -19.20
CA LYS A 191 -22.92 7.62 -18.93
C LYS A 191 -23.30 7.24 -17.52
N ILE A 192 -24.14 8.06 -16.92
CA ILE A 192 -24.81 7.78 -15.66
C ILE A 192 -26.30 7.62 -15.93
N ASN A 193 -26.89 6.60 -15.36
CA ASN A 193 -28.33 6.29 -15.43
C ASN A 193 -28.82 5.85 -14.05
N GLY A 194 -30.06 5.36 -13.96
CA GLY A 194 -30.63 4.85 -12.72
C GLY A 194 -31.32 5.94 -11.91
N THR A 195 -31.11 5.97 -10.61
CA THR A 195 -31.74 6.92 -9.69
C THR A 195 -30.70 7.62 -8.83
N LEU A 196 -31.07 8.73 -8.19
CA LEU A 196 -30.15 9.46 -7.31
C LEU A 196 -29.62 8.59 -6.15
N LYS A 197 -30.42 7.63 -5.66
CA LYS A 197 -30.02 6.69 -4.59
C LYS A 197 -29.27 5.47 -5.09
N ALA A 198 -29.45 5.10 -6.37
CA ALA A 198 -28.82 3.93 -7.00
C ALA A 198 -28.34 4.31 -8.41
N PRO A 199 -27.25 5.09 -8.53
CA PRO A 199 -26.69 5.47 -9.82
C PRO A 199 -26.04 4.26 -10.50
N LEU A 200 -26.27 4.12 -11.80
CA LEU A 200 -25.68 3.10 -12.66
C LEU A 200 -24.69 3.76 -13.62
N LEU A 201 -23.42 3.40 -13.51
CA LEU A 201 -22.36 3.93 -14.35
C LEU A 201 -22.04 2.96 -15.51
N THR A 202 -21.81 3.52 -16.68
CA THR A 202 -21.26 2.79 -17.83
C THR A 202 -20.20 3.66 -18.50
N GLY A 203 -19.11 3.06 -18.95
CA GLY A 203 -18.04 3.84 -19.59
C GLY A 203 -16.71 3.13 -19.55
N ASP A 204 -15.71 3.84 -20.02
CA ASP A 204 -14.36 3.33 -20.15
C ASP A 204 -13.39 4.18 -19.33
N VAL A 205 -12.56 3.50 -18.54
CA VAL A 205 -11.42 4.08 -17.81
C VAL A 205 -10.15 3.70 -18.54
N ARG A 206 -9.25 4.64 -18.75
CA ARG A 206 -7.91 4.42 -19.30
C ARG A 206 -6.86 5.08 -18.46
N LEU A 207 -5.86 4.31 -18.07
CA LEU A 207 -4.63 4.82 -17.46
C LEU A 207 -3.50 4.68 -18.49
N LYS A 208 -2.77 5.77 -18.72
CA LYS A 208 -1.59 5.83 -19.59
C LYS A 208 -0.36 6.26 -18.80
N ASP A 209 0.78 5.70 -19.19
CA ASP A 209 2.09 6.04 -18.63
C ASP A 209 2.13 5.99 -17.10
N GLY A 210 1.37 5.04 -16.56
CA GLY A 210 1.26 4.85 -15.13
C GLY A 210 2.60 4.40 -14.51
N SER A 211 2.83 4.83 -13.28
CA SER A 211 3.95 4.37 -12.47
C SER A 211 3.54 4.30 -11.01
N ILE A 212 4.04 3.30 -10.29
CA ILE A 212 3.82 3.16 -8.85
C ILE A 212 5.04 2.56 -8.19
N SER A 213 5.45 3.15 -7.07
CA SER A 213 6.49 2.66 -6.20
C SER A 213 5.92 2.59 -4.78
N MET A 214 6.08 1.45 -4.12
CA MET A 214 5.56 1.20 -2.78
C MET A 214 6.67 1.32 -1.73
N ILE A 215 6.29 1.51 -0.46
CA ILE A 215 7.22 1.60 0.67
C ILE A 215 7.55 0.20 1.18
N SER A 216 6.53 -0.63 1.38
CA SER A 216 6.66 -1.98 1.95
C SER A 216 7.05 -3.04 0.93
N LEU A 217 6.68 -2.86 -0.34
CA LEU A 217 7.03 -3.80 -1.40
C LEU A 217 8.21 -3.28 -2.23
N PRO A 218 9.28 -4.07 -2.43
CA PRO A 218 10.46 -3.67 -3.19
C PRO A 218 10.21 -3.75 -4.71
N VAL A 219 9.06 -3.23 -5.15
CA VAL A 219 8.61 -3.26 -6.54
C VAL A 219 8.44 -1.84 -7.04
N ASN A 220 8.96 -1.59 -8.23
CA ASN A 220 8.76 -0.34 -8.96
C ASN A 220 8.14 -0.67 -10.31
N LEU A 221 6.84 -0.38 -10.45
CA LEU A 221 6.09 -0.58 -11.68
C LEU A 221 6.13 0.69 -12.51
N THR A 222 6.38 0.55 -13.79
CA THR A 222 6.47 1.64 -14.76
C THR A 222 5.70 1.30 -16.03
N ASN A 223 5.44 2.29 -16.86
CA ASN A 223 4.71 2.12 -18.12
C ASN A 223 3.40 1.33 -17.94
N ILE A 224 2.67 1.63 -16.86
CA ILE A 224 1.40 0.97 -16.61
C ILE A 224 0.38 1.52 -17.62
N GLN A 225 -0.15 0.62 -18.44
CA GLN A 225 -1.26 0.86 -19.33
C GLN A 225 -2.44 0.04 -18.81
N LEU A 226 -3.55 0.69 -18.50
CA LEU A 226 -4.73 0.00 -17.99
C LEU A 226 -5.98 0.47 -18.74
N TYR A 227 -6.79 -0.48 -19.13
CA TYR A 227 -8.12 -0.28 -19.66
C TYR A 227 -9.14 -1.02 -18.80
N SER A 228 -10.21 -0.32 -18.43
CA SER A 228 -11.31 -0.90 -17.69
C SER A 228 -12.63 -0.47 -18.30
N ALA A 229 -13.48 -1.44 -18.66
CA ALA A 229 -14.83 -1.19 -19.12
C ALA A 229 -15.82 -1.39 -17.98
N ILE A 230 -16.51 -0.31 -17.62
CA ILE A 230 -17.54 -0.30 -16.57
C ILE A 230 -18.90 -0.56 -17.24
N ARG A 231 -19.64 -1.52 -16.69
CA ARG A 231 -20.99 -1.89 -17.16
C ARG A 231 -21.89 -2.07 -15.93
N GLN A 232 -22.56 -0.99 -15.56
CA GLN A 232 -23.47 -0.93 -14.39
C GLN A 232 -22.74 -1.20 -13.06
N ASP A 233 -22.83 -2.41 -12.56
CA ASP A 233 -22.31 -2.89 -11.29
C ASP A 233 -21.04 -3.75 -11.43
N GLN A 234 -20.48 -3.82 -12.64
CA GLN A 234 -19.28 -4.59 -12.96
C GLN A 234 -18.28 -3.79 -13.77
N ALA A 235 -17.00 -4.10 -13.58
CA ALA A 235 -15.93 -3.62 -14.45
C ALA A 235 -14.99 -4.76 -14.83
N THR A 236 -14.50 -4.74 -16.06
CA THR A 236 -13.38 -5.58 -16.50
C THR A 236 -12.09 -4.78 -16.40
N ILE A 237 -11.00 -5.45 -16.08
CA ILE A 237 -9.67 -4.86 -15.97
C ILE A 237 -8.74 -5.57 -16.95
N ASN A 238 -8.05 -4.80 -17.78
CA ASN A 238 -6.97 -5.26 -18.65
C ASN A 238 -5.81 -4.28 -18.53
N GLY A 239 -4.67 -4.75 -18.08
CA GLY A 239 -3.50 -3.92 -17.88
C GLY A 239 -2.20 -4.62 -18.27
N ALA A 240 -1.22 -3.80 -18.61
CA ALA A 240 0.15 -4.21 -18.82
C ALA A 240 1.07 -3.24 -18.10
N PHE A 241 2.21 -3.70 -17.65
CA PHE A 241 3.19 -2.89 -16.93
C PHE A 241 4.59 -3.47 -17.07
N ASN A 242 5.59 -2.67 -16.70
CA ASN A 242 6.97 -3.08 -16.61
C ASN A 242 7.48 -3.06 -15.17
N SER A 243 8.41 -3.95 -14.83
CA SER A 243 9.25 -3.86 -13.64
C SER A 243 10.71 -4.15 -14.05
N GLY A 244 11.54 -3.11 -14.04
CA GLY A 244 12.83 -3.15 -14.68
C GLY A 244 12.72 -3.40 -16.18
N ARG A 245 13.29 -4.51 -16.68
CA ARG A 245 13.13 -4.97 -18.07
C ARG A 245 12.03 -6.02 -18.24
N GLY A 246 11.47 -6.50 -17.14
CA GLY A 246 10.40 -7.49 -17.15
C GLY A 246 9.05 -6.86 -17.50
N VAL A 247 8.17 -7.68 -18.04
CA VAL A 247 6.80 -7.30 -18.43
C VAL A 247 5.77 -8.08 -17.62
N GLY A 248 4.67 -7.43 -17.30
CA GLY A 248 3.57 -8.06 -16.61
C GLY A 248 2.23 -7.66 -17.20
N THR A 249 1.25 -8.53 -17.04
CA THR A 249 -0.14 -8.30 -17.39
C THR A 249 -1.03 -8.52 -16.19
N LEU A 250 -2.08 -7.71 -16.09
CA LEU A 250 -3.10 -7.77 -15.06
C LEU A 250 -4.46 -7.83 -15.75
N THR A 251 -5.21 -8.90 -15.55
CA THR A 251 -6.56 -9.03 -16.06
C THR A 251 -7.52 -9.37 -14.94
N GLY A 252 -8.79 -9.04 -15.09
CA GLY A 252 -9.77 -9.42 -14.08
C GLY A 252 -11.09 -8.68 -14.17
N THR A 253 -11.85 -8.81 -13.08
CA THR A 253 -13.17 -8.22 -12.94
C THR A 253 -13.35 -7.65 -11.53
N VAL A 254 -14.14 -6.60 -11.47
CA VAL A 254 -14.64 -6.02 -10.22
C VAL A 254 -16.16 -6.05 -10.29
N ASP A 255 -16.80 -6.59 -9.28
CA ASP A 255 -18.25 -6.61 -9.11
C ASP A 255 -18.59 -5.90 -7.81
N TRP A 256 -19.53 -4.96 -7.81
CA TRP A 256 -19.96 -4.23 -6.60
C TRP A 256 -21.48 -4.22 -6.42
N LYS A 257 -22.16 -5.16 -7.07
CA LYS A 257 -23.61 -5.26 -7.00
C LYS A 257 -24.15 -5.47 -5.57
N ASN A 258 -23.53 -6.39 -4.83
CA ASN A 258 -23.93 -6.74 -3.45
C ASN A 258 -22.75 -6.58 -2.50
N ASP A 259 -21.92 -7.64 -2.40
CA ASP A 259 -20.65 -7.62 -1.68
C ASP A 259 -19.52 -7.38 -2.69
N PRO A 260 -18.83 -6.25 -2.63
CA PRO A 260 -17.77 -5.95 -3.58
C PRO A 260 -16.75 -7.09 -3.65
N ARG A 261 -16.47 -7.56 -4.88
CA ARG A 261 -15.51 -8.62 -5.15
C ARG A 261 -14.57 -8.22 -6.26
N ILE A 262 -13.30 -8.40 -6.03
CA ILE A 262 -12.25 -8.10 -7.00
C ILE A 262 -11.53 -9.41 -7.31
N GLN A 263 -11.56 -9.85 -8.56
CA GLN A 263 -10.86 -11.03 -9.03
C GLN A 263 -9.82 -10.61 -10.06
N LEU A 264 -8.55 -10.89 -9.77
CA LEU A 264 -7.43 -10.49 -10.63
C LEU A 264 -6.56 -11.70 -10.95
N GLN A 265 -5.99 -11.68 -12.14
CA GLN A 265 -4.94 -12.59 -12.59
C GLN A 265 -3.73 -11.76 -12.99
N LEU A 266 -2.62 -12.01 -12.32
CA LEU A 266 -1.32 -11.42 -12.58
C LEU A 266 -0.42 -12.45 -13.26
N ASN A 267 0.06 -12.13 -14.45
CA ASN A 267 1.11 -12.89 -15.11
C ASN A 267 2.29 -11.96 -15.36
N GLY A 268 3.49 -12.43 -15.09
CA GLY A 268 4.70 -11.66 -15.30
C GLY A 268 5.82 -12.49 -15.87
N GLU A 269 6.75 -11.84 -16.53
CA GLU A 269 7.97 -12.44 -17.03
C GLU A 269 9.16 -11.58 -16.63
N ASN A 270 10.09 -12.17 -15.87
CA ASN A 270 11.33 -11.52 -15.40
C ASN A 270 11.14 -10.17 -14.72
N LEU A 271 10.08 -10.03 -13.92
CA LEU A 271 9.82 -8.81 -13.17
C LEU A 271 10.93 -8.57 -12.15
N LEU A 272 11.47 -7.36 -12.11
CA LEU A 272 12.53 -6.98 -11.19
C LEU A 272 11.97 -6.65 -9.80
N ILE A 273 12.48 -7.38 -8.81
CA ILE A 273 12.31 -7.07 -7.39
C ILE A 273 13.68 -6.62 -6.86
N ARG A 274 13.75 -5.44 -6.25
CA ARG A 274 15.00 -4.91 -5.71
C ARG A 274 14.81 -4.30 -4.34
N GLN A 275 15.46 -4.92 -3.37
CA GLN A 275 15.64 -4.36 -2.03
C GLN A 275 17.14 -4.30 -1.73
N ALA A 276 17.73 -3.20 -2.12
CA ALA A 276 19.16 -2.99 -1.86
C ALA A 276 19.42 -2.82 -0.34
N PRO A 277 20.54 -3.35 0.18
CA PRO A 277 21.53 -4.19 -0.52
C PRO A 277 21.20 -5.70 -0.52
N LEU A 278 20.10 -6.13 0.12
CA LEU A 278 19.85 -7.51 0.49
C LEU A 278 19.44 -8.41 -0.68
N ILE A 279 18.50 -7.96 -1.51
CA ILE A 279 17.90 -8.81 -2.54
C ILE A 279 17.76 -8.06 -3.86
N THR A 280 18.21 -8.69 -4.94
CA THR A 280 17.83 -8.35 -6.31
C THR A 280 17.42 -9.63 -7.00
N ALA A 281 16.17 -9.70 -7.47
CA ALA A 281 15.62 -10.90 -8.08
C ALA A 281 14.83 -10.57 -9.34
N LEU A 282 14.84 -11.50 -10.29
CA LEU A 282 13.87 -11.57 -11.38
C LEU A 282 12.85 -12.64 -11.02
N VAL A 283 11.57 -12.29 -11.13
CA VAL A 283 10.47 -13.20 -10.80
C VAL A 283 9.50 -13.32 -11.97
N THR A 284 8.96 -14.51 -12.14
CA THR A 284 7.95 -14.84 -13.16
C THR A 284 6.72 -15.37 -12.43
N PRO A 285 5.83 -14.48 -11.96
CA PRO A 285 4.62 -14.86 -11.25
C PRO A 285 3.51 -15.28 -12.22
N LYS A 286 2.70 -16.25 -11.78
CA LYS A 286 1.37 -16.59 -12.29
C LYS A 286 0.44 -16.69 -11.10
N ILE A 287 -0.24 -15.62 -10.77
CA ILE A 287 -0.97 -15.44 -9.49
C ILE A 287 -2.41 -15.08 -9.77
N THR A 288 -3.32 -15.70 -9.05
CA THR A 288 -4.73 -15.29 -8.96
C THR A 288 -5.01 -14.67 -7.60
N LEU A 289 -5.75 -13.59 -7.60
CA LEU A 289 -6.13 -12.81 -6.43
C LEU A 289 -7.65 -12.69 -6.37
N ASP A 290 -8.24 -13.00 -5.23
CA ASP A 290 -9.66 -12.82 -4.95
C ASP A 290 -9.82 -12.02 -3.65
N VAL A 291 -10.41 -10.84 -3.75
CA VAL A 291 -10.53 -9.87 -2.65
C VAL A 291 -12.00 -9.58 -2.38
N LEU A 292 -12.40 -9.70 -1.14
CA LEU A 292 -13.70 -9.30 -0.60
C LEU A 292 -13.47 -8.14 0.40
N PRO A 293 -13.51 -6.88 -0.05
CA PRO A 293 -13.08 -5.73 0.75
C PRO A 293 -13.91 -5.53 2.03
N LEU A 294 -15.24 -5.69 1.96
CA LEU A 294 -16.11 -5.50 3.12
C LEU A 294 -15.90 -6.60 4.18
N SER A 295 -15.66 -7.83 3.74
CA SER A 295 -15.37 -8.97 4.61
C SER A 295 -13.91 -9.00 5.05
N LYS A 296 -13.04 -8.14 4.49
CA LYS A 296 -11.59 -8.12 4.68
C LYS A 296 -10.95 -9.50 4.44
N LYS A 297 -11.37 -10.17 3.37
CA LYS A 297 -10.82 -11.46 2.95
C LYS A 297 -9.97 -11.29 1.70
N LEU A 298 -8.81 -11.94 1.71
CA LEU A 298 -7.87 -11.98 0.59
C LEU A 298 -7.46 -13.42 0.35
N THR A 299 -7.68 -13.93 -0.86
CA THR A 299 -7.20 -15.25 -1.29
C THR A 299 -6.19 -15.09 -2.40
N LEU A 300 -5.01 -15.68 -2.24
CA LEU A 300 -3.88 -15.59 -3.14
C LEU A 300 -3.41 -17.00 -3.52
N ASN A 301 -3.49 -17.36 -4.80
CA ASN A 301 -3.05 -18.67 -5.28
C ASN A 301 -2.13 -18.52 -6.49
N GLY A 302 -1.18 -19.42 -6.63
CA GLY A 302 -0.38 -19.46 -7.86
C GLY A 302 1.04 -19.96 -7.70
N GLU A 303 1.84 -19.59 -8.69
CA GLU A 303 3.23 -20.00 -8.82
C GLU A 303 4.12 -18.79 -9.06
N ILE A 304 5.28 -18.79 -8.44
CA ILE A 304 6.33 -17.79 -8.64
C ILE A 304 7.63 -18.53 -8.99
N GLN A 305 8.09 -18.37 -10.21
CA GLN A 305 9.42 -18.82 -10.60
C GLN A 305 10.42 -17.68 -10.38
N VAL A 306 11.57 -18.00 -9.82
CA VAL A 306 12.69 -17.08 -9.58
C VAL A 306 13.88 -17.52 -10.44
N PRO A 307 13.90 -17.19 -11.74
CA PRO A 307 14.97 -17.64 -12.63
C PRO A 307 16.35 -17.14 -12.22
N ARG A 308 16.43 -15.95 -11.65
CA ARG A 308 17.66 -15.32 -11.19
C ARG A 308 17.42 -14.53 -9.92
N ALA A 309 18.32 -14.67 -8.96
CA ALA A 309 18.37 -13.79 -7.79
C ALA A 309 19.81 -13.65 -7.28
N LEU A 310 20.11 -12.51 -6.72
CA LEU A 310 21.26 -12.26 -5.88
C LEU A 310 20.72 -11.91 -4.48
N ILE A 311 21.03 -12.76 -3.52
CA ILE A 311 20.70 -12.59 -2.11
C ILE A 311 22.01 -12.31 -1.39
N SER A 312 22.20 -11.10 -0.87
CA SER A 312 23.42 -10.71 -0.18
C SER A 312 23.22 -10.76 1.33
N MET A 313 24.19 -11.34 2.01
CA MET A 313 24.26 -11.27 3.46
C MET A 313 24.57 -9.82 3.85
N PRO A 314 23.84 -9.21 4.79
CA PRO A 314 24.24 -7.90 5.32
C PRO A 314 25.60 -8.05 5.98
N GLU A 315 26.53 -7.16 5.67
CA GLU A 315 27.75 -7.05 6.45
C GLU A 315 27.34 -6.81 7.91
N ALA A 316 27.97 -7.55 8.84
CA ALA A 316 27.68 -7.42 10.26
C ALA A 316 27.92 -5.96 10.68
N SER A 317 26.88 -5.17 10.67
CA SER A 317 26.92 -3.83 11.25
C SER A 317 27.19 -3.99 12.73
N VAL A 318 28.14 -3.19 13.23
CA VAL A 318 28.43 -2.99 14.66
C VAL A 318 27.14 -3.16 15.45
N PRO A 319 27.13 -3.92 16.57
CA PRO A 319 25.91 -4.19 17.30
C PRO A 319 25.22 -2.88 17.65
N VAL A 320 24.15 -2.57 16.95
CA VAL A 320 23.24 -1.50 17.36
C VAL A 320 22.65 -1.94 18.65
N VAL A 321 22.99 -1.26 19.73
CA VAL A 321 22.37 -1.46 21.05
C VAL A 321 20.86 -1.36 20.80
N ASN A 322 20.15 -2.47 20.95
CA ASN A 322 18.70 -2.45 20.83
C ASN A 322 18.16 -1.44 21.83
N VAL A 323 17.33 -0.54 21.36
CA VAL A 323 16.59 0.38 22.24
C VAL A 323 15.88 -0.50 23.26
N SER A 324 16.12 -0.22 24.54
CA SER A 324 15.52 -0.98 25.65
C SER A 324 14.00 -1.08 25.46
N SER A 325 13.39 -2.19 25.85
CA SER A 325 11.95 -2.43 25.67
C SER A 325 11.04 -1.44 26.42
N ASP A 326 11.62 -0.63 27.30
CA ASP A 326 10.95 0.45 28.05
C ASP A 326 11.01 1.82 27.35
N VAL A 327 11.82 1.97 26.29
CA VAL A 327 11.89 3.19 25.48
C VAL A 327 10.79 3.19 24.43
N ARG A 328 9.76 3.99 24.63
CA ARG A 328 8.77 4.32 23.60
C ARG A 328 9.27 5.52 22.79
N VAL A 329 9.56 5.32 21.53
CA VAL A 329 9.83 6.42 20.60
C VAL A 329 8.49 7.09 20.29
N VAL A 330 8.18 8.19 20.98
CA VAL A 330 7.03 9.05 20.66
C VAL A 330 7.47 9.97 19.54
N ARG A 331 6.92 9.81 18.35
CA ARG A 331 7.04 10.80 17.28
C ARG A 331 5.99 11.86 17.53
N GLU A 332 6.41 13.12 17.60
CA GLU A 332 5.52 14.28 17.71
C GLU A 332 4.49 14.20 16.57
N GLY A 333 3.19 14.23 16.90
CA GLY A 333 2.08 14.15 15.93
C GLY A 333 1.34 12.80 15.82
N GLN A 334 1.73 11.75 16.55
CA GLN A 334 0.92 10.52 16.59
C GLN A 334 -0.10 10.58 17.73
N ASN A 335 -1.35 10.86 17.41
CA ASN A 335 -2.46 10.80 18.36
C ASN A 335 -2.57 9.38 18.94
N GLN A 336 -2.46 9.26 20.27
CA GLN A 336 -2.64 8.01 21.02
C GLN A 336 -4.03 7.36 20.84
N LEU A 337 -5.01 8.09 20.30
CA LEU A 337 -6.36 7.59 20.02
C LEU A 337 -6.47 6.75 18.75
N ALA A 338 -5.52 6.85 17.81
CA ALA A 338 -5.49 6.03 16.60
C ALA A 338 -5.12 4.54 16.88
N ILE A 339 -4.56 4.25 18.04
CA ILE A 339 -4.16 2.88 18.43
C ILE A 339 -5.37 2.06 18.95
N LEU A 340 -6.45 2.70 19.35
CA LEU A 340 -7.64 2.03 19.90
C LEU A 340 -8.66 1.58 18.86
N ASN A 341 -8.57 2.07 17.63
CA ASN A 341 -9.35 1.55 16.50
C ASN A 341 -8.49 0.54 15.71
N SER A 342 -8.20 -0.61 16.31
CA SER A 342 -7.65 -1.75 15.58
C SER A 342 -8.68 -2.23 14.58
N ALA A 343 -8.61 -1.70 13.36
CA ALA A 343 -9.41 -2.21 12.26
C ALA A 343 -9.18 -3.71 12.18
N LYS A 344 -10.28 -4.49 12.18
CA LYS A 344 -10.23 -5.96 12.06
C LYS A 344 -9.17 -6.35 11.01
N PRO A 345 -8.18 -7.18 11.36
CA PRO A 345 -7.14 -7.58 10.42
C PRO A 345 -7.74 -8.35 9.22
N TRP A 346 -7.03 -8.34 8.10
CA TRP A 346 -7.43 -9.09 6.91
C TRP A 346 -7.29 -10.60 7.14
N ASP A 347 -8.32 -11.37 6.79
CA ASP A 347 -8.26 -12.84 6.70
C ASP A 347 -7.54 -13.21 5.40
N ILE A 348 -6.23 -13.49 5.50
CA ILE A 348 -5.39 -13.80 4.35
C ILE A 348 -5.27 -15.32 4.19
N ARG A 349 -5.60 -15.82 3.01
CA ARG A 349 -5.37 -17.19 2.59
C ARG A 349 -4.43 -17.19 1.40
N ALA A 350 -3.30 -17.84 1.56
CA ALA A 350 -2.31 -17.93 0.49
C ALA A 350 -1.90 -19.39 0.26
N ASP A 351 -1.81 -19.77 -1.01
CA ASP A 351 -1.28 -21.03 -1.50
C ASP A 351 -0.37 -20.72 -2.69
N LEU A 352 0.93 -20.64 -2.45
CA LEU A 352 1.91 -20.24 -3.44
C LEU A 352 3.02 -21.29 -3.59
N MET A 353 3.34 -21.65 -4.80
CA MET A 353 4.53 -22.44 -5.11
C MET A 353 5.65 -21.50 -5.56
N VAL A 354 6.80 -21.55 -4.90
CA VAL A 354 7.99 -20.78 -5.26
C VAL A 354 9.08 -21.72 -5.71
N GLY A 355 9.53 -21.57 -6.95
CA GLY A 355 10.62 -22.36 -7.53
C GLY A 355 11.85 -21.51 -7.79
N LEU A 356 13.01 -21.96 -7.34
CA LEU A 356 14.30 -21.33 -7.62
C LEU A 356 14.90 -21.91 -8.91
N GLY A 357 15.29 -21.03 -9.81
CA GLY A 357 16.02 -21.38 -11.03
C GLY A 357 17.52 -21.55 -10.78
N ASN A 358 18.24 -21.82 -11.85
CA ASN A 358 19.66 -22.16 -11.80
C ASN A 358 20.62 -20.96 -11.64
N GLN A 359 20.07 -19.71 -11.65
CA GLN A 359 20.86 -18.48 -11.46
C GLN A 359 20.52 -17.77 -10.15
N VAL A 360 20.05 -18.50 -9.16
CA VAL A 360 19.82 -17.96 -7.82
C VAL A 360 21.09 -18.16 -7.00
N VAL A 361 21.67 -17.08 -6.50
CA VAL A 361 22.96 -17.06 -5.82
C VAL A 361 22.81 -16.35 -4.47
N PHE A 362 23.28 -16.99 -3.44
CA PHE A 362 23.55 -16.36 -2.14
C PHE A 362 25.00 -15.86 -2.11
N GLN A 363 25.18 -14.59 -1.84
CA GLN A 363 26.50 -13.96 -1.67
C GLN A 363 26.75 -13.72 -0.18
N GLY A 364 27.68 -14.47 0.37
CA GLY A 364 28.08 -14.40 1.77
C GLY A 364 29.34 -15.23 1.98
N PHE A 365 30.00 -15.06 3.13
CA PHE A 365 31.24 -15.77 3.46
C PHE A 365 32.30 -15.64 2.36
N ASN A 366 32.43 -14.44 1.81
CA ASN A 366 33.32 -14.11 0.69
C ASN A 366 33.14 -15.02 -0.53
N SER A 367 31.96 -15.64 -0.69
CA SER A 367 31.69 -16.65 -1.70
C SER A 367 30.35 -16.45 -2.36
N ARG A 368 30.20 -17.03 -3.54
CA ARG A 368 28.94 -17.09 -4.30
C ARG A 368 28.41 -18.52 -4.28
N ILE A 369 27.34 -18.72 -3.55
CA ILE A 369 26.74 -20.02 -3.27
C ILE A 369 25.48 -20.17 -4.13
N PRO A 370 25.48 -20.99 -5.19
CA PRO A 370 24.31 -21.21 -6.02
C PRO A 370 23.29 -22.07 -5.27
N LEU A 371 22.04 -21.58 -5.26
CA LEU A 371 20.91 -22.19 -4.57
C LEU A 371 19.94 -22.80 -5.57
N LEU A 372 19.37 -23.94 -5.20
CA LEU A 372 18.24 -24.57 -5.85
C LEU A 372 17.19 -24.96 -4.80
N GLY A 373 15.96 -25.07 -5.23
CA GLY A 373 14.91 -25.58 -4.38
C GLY A 373 13.51 -25.15 -4.81
N ARG A 374 12.55 -25.68 -4.08
CA ARG A 374 11.14 -25.35 -4.25
C ARG A 374 10.48 -25.31 -2.89
N LEU A 375 9.64 -24.30 -2.70
CA LEU A 375 8.84 -24.13 -1.49
C LEU A 375 7.37 -24.01 -1.86
N TYR A 376 6.54 -24.70 -1.10
CA TYR A 376 5.12 -24.46 -1.04
C TYR A 376 4.83 -23.57 0.17
N LEU A 377 4.36 -22.37 -0.08
CA LEU A 377 4.03 -21.38 0.95
C LEU A 377 2.53 -21.40 1.18
N SER A 378 2.12 -21.42 2.44
CA SER A 378 0.72 -21.38 2.82
C SER A 378 0.47 -20.47 4.01
N GLN A 379 -0.67 -19.77 3.97
CA GLN A 379 -1.17 -18.96 5.08
C GLN A 379 -2.67 -19.21 5.24
N ARG A 380 -3.15 -19.26 6.48
CA ARG A 380 -4.55 -19.47 6.82
C ARG A 380 -4.95 -18.52 7.93
N GLY A 381 -5.76 -17.49 7.59
CA GLY A 381 -6.29 -16.54 8.55
C GLY A 381 -5.39 -15.32 8.82
N ALA A 382 -5.91 -14.41 9.63
CA ALA A 382 -5.33 -13.10 9.89
C ALA A 382 -4.10 -13.11 10.81
N GLU A 383 -4.05 -14.08 11.74
CA GLU A 383 -3.05 -14.11 12.81
C GLU A 383 -2.03 -15.24 12.68
N THR A 384 -2.14 -16.06 11.63
CA THR A 384 -1.25 -17.19 11.44
C THR A 384 0.01 -16.79 10.67
N ALA A 385 1.16 -17.17 11.18
CA ALA A 385 2.42 -17.01 10.46
C ALA A 385 2.42 -17.82 9.16
N MET A 386 3.05 -17.28 8.11
CA MET A 386 3.25 -18.00 6.85
C MET A 386 4.03 -19.28 7.10
N ARG A 387 3.53 -20.38 6.58
CA ARG A 387 4.16 -21.70 6.66
C ARG A 387 4.79 -22.05 5.32
N ALA A 388 5.83 -22.84 5.38
CA ALA A 388 6.51 -23.36 4.21
C ALA A 388 6.68 -24.87 4.30
N ASN A 389 6.62 -25.53 3.17
CA ASN A 389 6.99 -26.93 2.99
C ASN A 389 7.92 -27.06 1.78
N GLY A 390 9.00 -27.83 1.92
CA GLY A 390 9.97 -28.01 0.87
C GLY A 390 11.42 -27.82 1.34
N ALA A 391 12.32 -27.61 0.40
CA ALA A 391 13.72 -27.43 0.71
C ALA A 391 14.42 -26.45 -0.25
N ILE A 392 15.38 -25.73 0.30
CA ILE A 392 16.35 -24.92 -0.45
C ILE A 392 17.74 -25.41 -0.05
N GLY A 393 18.60 -25.64 -1.03
CA GLY A 393 19.96 -26.08 -0.76
C GLY A 393 20.95 -25.64 -1.84
N VAL A 394 22.22 -25.93 -1.58
CA VAL A 394 23.28 -25.67 -2.55
C VAL A 394 23.16 -26.64 -3.73
N SER A 395 23.36 -26.13 -4.93
CA SER A 395 23.27 -26.93 -6.15
C SER A 395 24.58 -27.70 -6.48
N GLN A 396 25.70 -27.30 -5.89
CA GLN A 396 27.00 -27.87 -6.11
C GLN A 396 27.94 -27.57 -4.94
N LYS A 397 29.03 -28.35 -4.81
CA LYS A 397 30.07 -28.06 -3.84
C LYS A 397 30.73 -26.71 -4.15
N VAL A 398 30.90 -25.88 -3.14
CA VAL A 398 31.55 -24.58 -3.26
C VAL A 398 32.52 -24.37 -2.12
N LYS A 399 33.52 -23.53 -2.34
CA LYS A 399 34.40 -23.07 -1.27
C LYS A 399 33.80 -21.84 -0.61
N ILE A 400 33.83 -21.84 0.71
CA ILE A 400 33.42 -20.71 1.53
C ILE A 400 34.61 -20.24 2.37
N GLU A 401 34.63 -18.97 2.72
CA GLU A 401 35.62 -18.43 3.64
C GLU A 401 35.00 -18.22 5.02
N ALA A 402 35.55 -18.88 6.01
CA ALA A 402 35.18 -18.70 7.41
C ALA A 402 36.48 -18.65 8.25
N TYR A 403 36.55 -17.70 9.19
CA TYR A 403 37.73 -17.49 10.04
C TYR A 403 39.04 -17.25 9.30
N GLY A 404 38.99 -16.63 8.12
CA GLY A 404 40.16 -16.44 7.27
C GLY A 404 40.68 -17.75 6.61
N GLN A 405 39.90 -18.81 6.69
CA GLN A 405 40.22 -20.13 6.12
C GLN A 405 39.22 -20.50 5.01
N SER A 406 39.71 -21.15 3.97
CA SER A 406 38.90 -21.70 2.90
C SER A 406 38.39 -23.08 3.29
N LEU A 407 37.09 -23.30 3.27
CA LEU A 407 36.39 -24.54 3.61
C LEU A 407 35.62 -25.04 2.39
N ASP A 408 35.58 -26.34 2.19
CA ASP A 408 34.71 -26.97 1.20
C ASP A 408 33.34 -27.18 1.80
N LEU A 409 32.33 -26.47 1.29
CA LEU A 409 30.93 -26.64 1.64
C LEU A 409 30.37 -27.85 0.88
N ASN A 410 30.29 -28.98 1.57
CA ASN A 410 29.87 -30.24 0.96
C ASN A 410 28.34 -30.33 0.84
N ARG A 411 27.64 -29.77 1.80
CA ARG A 411 26.18 -29.76 1.88
C ARG A 411 25.69 -28.54 2.66
N ALA A 412 24.66 -27.90 2.14
CA ALA A 412 23.87 -26.92 2.91
C ALA A 412 22.44 -27.00 2.42
N ILE A 413 21.54 -27.43 3.29
CA ILE A 413 20.12 -27.62 3.01
C ILE A 413 19.32 -27.01 4.16
N ALA A 414 18.38 -26.15 3.81
CA ALA A 414 17.32 -25.68 4.70
C ALA A 414 16.02 -26.41 4.33
N ARG A 415 15.50 -27.22 5.25
CA ARG A 415 14.23 -27.95 5.09
C ARG A 415 13.13 -27.22 5.83
N PHE A 416 12.08 -26.92 5.13
CA PHE A 416 10.90 -26.23 5.64
C PHE A 416 9.77 -27.26 5.84
N ASN A 417 9.25 -27.33 7.05
CA ASN A 417 8.08 -28.13 7.41
C ASN A 417 7.31 -27.45 8.54
N GLY A 418 7.02 -26.18 8.38
CA GLY A 418 6.37 -25.38 9.41
C GLY A 418 6.46 -23.90 9.13
N VAL A 419 6.74 -23.11 10.13
CA VAL A 419 6.87 -21.64 9.98
C VAL A 419 8.04 -21.31 9.06
N LEU A 420 7.80 -20.45 8.07
CA LEU A 420 8.81 -20.07 7.05
C LEU A 420 10.10 -19.51 7.67
N SER A 421 10.02 -18.83 8.79
CA SER A 421 11.17 -18.22 9.46
C SER A 421 12.07 -19.21 10.23
N ASN A 422 11.63 -20.47 10.38
CA ASN A 422 12.38 -21.45 11.20
C ASN A 422 12.56 -22.81 10.51
N PRO A 423 13.32 -22.86 9.39
CA PRO A 423 13.66 -24.14 8.75
C PRO A 423 14.61 -24.98 9.62
N THR A 424 14.62 -26.28 9.38
CA THR A 424 15.65 -27.19 9.87
C THR A 424 16.89 -27.10 8.96
N LEU A 425 18.06 -26.95 9.57
CA LEU A 425 19.33 -26.81 8.87
C LEU A 425 20.07 -28.14 8.83
N ASP A 426 20.78 -28.36 7.72
CA ASP A 426 21.72 -29.47 7.53
C ASP A 426 22.88 -28.94 6.69
N VAL A 427 23.94 -28.49 7.37
CA VAL A 427 25.12 -27.90 6.75
C VAL A 427 26.33 -28.71 7.15
N ASP A 428 27.22 -29.00 6.18
CA ASP A 428 28.48 -29.71 6.37
C ASP A 428 29.57 -29.00 5.57
N ALA A 429 30.59 -28.55 6.27
CA ALA A 429 31.73 -27.90 5.67
C ALA A 429 33.03 -28.42 6.31
N ASN A 430 34.07 -28.67 5.49
CA ASN A 430 35.34 -29.19 5.95
C ASN A 430 36.53 -28.63 5.16
N LYS A 431 37.69 -28.92 5.65
CA LYS A 431 38.95 -28.70 4.97
C LYS A 431 39.98 -29.77 5.35
N ASN A 432 40.99 -29.94 4.51
CA ASN A 432 42.14 -30.75 4.89
C ASN A 432 43.19 -29.88 5.59
N VAL A 433 43.64 -30.33 6.74
CA VAL A 433 44.68 -29.70 7.55
C VAL A 433 45.76 -30.75 7.82
N GLN A 434 46.96 -30.59 7.23
CA GLN A 434 48.09 -31.50 7.40
C GLN A 434 47.78 -32.99 7.15
N GLY A 435 46.92 -33.27 6.16
CA GLY A 435 46.53 -34.63 5.81
C GLY A 435 45.27 -35.14 6.49
N SER A 436 44.76 -34.44 7.50
CA SER A 436 43.52 -34.78 8.23
C SER A 436 42.38 -33.90 7.86
N THR A 437 41.17 -34.47 7.81
CA THR A 437 39.93 -33.74 7.55
C THR A 437 39.40 -33.15 8.84
N VAL A 438 39.23 -31.82 8.89
CA VAL A 438 38.60 -31.11 10.00
C VAL A 438 37.43 -30.32 9.46
N GLY A 439 36.28 -30.40 10.13
CA GLY A 439 35.06 -29.75 9.66
C GLY A 439 34.09 -29.41 10.75
N PHE A 440 33.00 -28.77 10.35
CA PHE A 440 31.87 -28.55 11.22
C PHE A 440 30.56 -28.96 10.56
N ARG A 441 29.62 -29.38 11.37
CA ARG A 441 28.25 -29.70 10.98
C ARG A 441 27.28 -28.82 11.75
N VAL A 442 26.32 -28.21 11.04
CA VAL A 442 25.22 -27.46 11.64
C VAL A 442 23.93 -28.23 11.40
N THR A 443 23.26 -28.57 12.49
CA THR A 443 21.94 -29.24 12.50
C THR A 443 20.96 -28.45 13.36
N GLY A 444 19.75 -28.95 13.54
CA GLY A 444 18.72 -28.24 14.32
C GLY A 444 17.95 -27.22 13.52
N THR A 445 17.30 -26.28 14.16
CA THR A 445 16.49 -25.25 13.50
C THR A 445 17.25 -23.92 13.38
N ALA A 446 16.79 -23.04 12.49
CA ALA A 446 17.42 -21.72 12.32
C ALA A 446 17.42 -20.87 13.60
N THR A 447 16.42 -21.06 14.48
CA THR A 447 16.35 -20.36 15.78
C THR A 447 17.13 -21.04 16.90
N SER A 448 17.46 -22.34 16.73
CA SER A 448 18.22 -23.14 17.70
C SER A 448 19.16 -24.09 16.95
N PRO A 449 20.23 -23.55 16.34
CA PRO A 449 21.20 -24.37 15.62
C PRO A 449 22.11 -25.13 16.58
N ASN A 450 22.43 -26.38 16.25
CA ASN A 450 23.41 -27.19 16.92
C ASN A 450 24.64 -27.32 16.02
N ILE A 451 25.78 -26.82 16.50
CA ILE A 451 27.05 -26.81 15.78
C ILE A 451 27.97 -27.86 16.42
N GLN A 452 28.47 -28.78 15.62
CA GLN A 452 29.41 -29.80 16.03
C GLN A 452 30.68 -29.74 15.16
N VAL A 453 31.82 -29.68 15.79
CA VAL A 453 33.12 -29.79 15.13
C VAL A 453 33.52 -31.26 15.08
N TYR A 454 34.05 -31.71 13.96
CA TYR A 454 34.50 -33.08 13.78
C TYR A 454 35.87 -33.14 13.09
N ASN A 455 36.57 -34.26 13.28
CA ASN A 455 37.83 -34.53 12.63
C ASN A 455 38.04 -36.06 12.46
N ASP A 456 38.99 -36.45 11.62
CA ASP A 456 39.41 -37.85 11.41
C ASP A 456 40.78 -38.16 12.03
N ALA A 457 41.40 -37.17 12.69
CA ALA A 457 42.71 -37.29 13.34
C ALA A 457 42.65 -37.71 14.81
N GLY A 458 41.44 -37.91 15.38
CA GLY A 458 41.29 -38.20 16.81
C GLY A 458 41.54 -37.00 17.72
N LEU A 459 41.51 -35.79 17.19
CA LEU A 459 41.64 -34.55 17.95
C LEU A 459 40.43 -34.34 18.84
N SER A 460 40.63 -33.72 19.98
CA SER A 460 39.55 -33.18 20.79
C SER A 460 38.80 -32.10 20.04
N GLU A 461 37.56 -31.78 20.44
CA GLU A 461 36.72 -30.75 19.78
C GLU A 461 37.44 -29.38 19.77
N GLN A 462 38.17 -29.06 20.83
CA GLN A 462 38.93 -27.81 20.93
C GLN A 462 40.13 -27.78 19.97
N GLU A 463 40.88 -28.89 19.84
CA GLU A 463 42.00 -28.99 18.93
C GLU A 463 41.51 -28.94 17.46
N ALA A 464 40.41 -29.59 17.18
CA ALA A 464 39.77 -29.54 15.85
C ALA A 464 39.28 -28.11 15.53
N LEU A 465 38.64 -27.38 16.46
CA LEU A 465 38.27 -25.99 16.30
C LEU A 465 39.49 -25.08 16.06
N ASN A 466 40.56 -25.27 16.85
CA ASN A 466 41.82 -24.57 16.63
C ASN A 466 42.43 -24.85 15.29
N ALA A 467 42.41 -26.11 14.82
CA ALA A 467 42.90 -26.51 13.49
C ALA A 467 42.05 -25.87 12.37
N LEU A 468 40.73 -25.75 12.54
CA LEU A 468 39.85 -25.02 11.62
C LEU A 468 40.21 -23.54 11.51
N ILE A 469 40.49 -22.88 12.64
CA ILE A 469 40.75 -21.43 12.73
C ILE A 469 42.19 -21.13 12.27
N THR A 470 43.18 -21.90 12.74
CA THR A 470 44.60 -21.62 12.51
C THR A 470 45.14 -22.26 11.22
N GLY A 471 44.47 -23.31 10.71
CA GLY A 471 44.93 -24.10 9.60
C GLY A 471 46.08 -25.01 9.95
N ARG A 472 46.34 -25.29 11.22
CA ARG A 472 47.45 -26.14 11.73
C ARG A 472 46.97 -27.04 12.84
N ILE A 473 47.44 -28.29 12.83
CA ILE A 473 47.31 -29.22 13.96
C ILE A 473 48.57 -29.04 14.80
N ASN A 474 48.44 -28.58 16.01
CA ASN A 474 49.56 -28.48 16.95
C ASN A 474 49.78 -29.86 17.58
N GLU A 475 50.78 -30.62 17.10
CA GLU A 475 51.27 -31.79 17.76
C GLU A 475 52.07 -31.34 19.01
N GLY A 476 51.46 -31.47 20.19
CA GLY A 476 52.18 -31.42 21.46
C GLY A 476 52.15 -30.08 22.21
N THR A 477 51.13 -29.89 23.01
CA THR A 477 51.25 -29.28 24.31
C THR A 477 50.39 -30.08 25.31
N THR A 478 50.84 -31.26 25.63
CA THR A 478 50.53 -31.88 26.92
C THR A 478 51.17 -31.02 28.02
N GLY A 479 50.45 -30.04 28.53
CA GLY A 479 50.97 -29.32 29.66
C GLY A 479 50.63 -27.84 29.74
N LEU A 480 49.39 -27.45 29.59
CA LEU A 480 48.91 -26.20 30.19
C LEU A 480 47.62 -26.49 30.96
N SER A 481 47.79 -26.39 32.25
CA SER A 481 46.83 -26.60 33.32
C SER A 481 45.43 -26.04 33.03
N GLN A 482 44.46 -26.87 33.37
CA GLN A 482 43.03 -26.52 33.50
C GLN A 482 42.87 -25.25 34.35
N THR A 483 42.63 -24.15 33.69
CA THR A 483 42.04 -22.97 34.33
C THR A 483 40.59 -22.90 33.93
N GLU A 484 39.69 -22.87 34.90
CA GLU A 484 38.22 -22.82 34.75
C GLU A 484 37.71 -21.64 33.88
N GLY A 485 38.58 -20.67 33.58
CA GLY A 485 38.29 -19.57 32.67
C GLY A 485 38.16 -19.98 31.19
N PHE A 486 38.72 -21.12 30.77
CA PHE A 486 38.76 -21.51 29.37
C PHE A 486 37.43 -22.09 28.86
N LYS A 487 36.59 -22.68 29.72
CA LYS A 487 35.26 -23.18 29.32
C LYS A 487 34.30 -22.06 28.96
N SER A 488 34.45 -20.90 29.59
CA SER A 488 33.66 -19.69 29.25
C SER A 488 34.08 -19.11 27.90
N ASP A 489 35.37 -19.14 27.58
CA ASP A 489 35.88 -18.59 26.32
C ASP A 489 35.55 -19.45 25.10
N VAL A 490 35.49 -20.78 25.25
CA VAL A 490 35.11 -21.68 24.16
C VAL A 490 33.63 -21.50 23.79
N ASN A 491 32.75 -21.40 24.79
CA ASN A 491 31.33 -21.11 24.51
C ASN A 491 31.14 -19.71 23.90
N ASN A 492 31.91 -18.73 24.35
CA ASN A 492 31.90 -17.39 23.75
C ASN A 492 32.53 -17.39 22.35
N THR A 493 33.56 -18.21 22.11
CA THR A 493 34.18 -18.35 20.77
C THR A 493 33.27 -19.13 19.81
N ILE A 494 32.56 -20.16 20.28
CA ILE A 494 31.54 -20.87 19.50
C ILE A 494 30.33 -19.95 19.22
N ALA A 495 29.91 -19.14 20.20
CA ALA A 495 28.88 -18.13 20.03
C ALA A 495 29.33 -17.02 19.05
N ALA A 496 30.57 -16.54 19.19
CA ALA A 496 31.17 -15.58 18.26
C ALA A 496 31.37 -16.19 16.87
N ALA A 497 31.70 -17.49 16.80
CA ALA A 497 31.74 -18.27 15.57
C ALA A 497 30.36 -18.39 14.92
N GLY A 498 29.34 -18.68 15.69
CA GLY A 498 27.94 -18.67 15.25
C GLY A 498 27.51 -17.30 14.73
N ILE A 499 27.92 -16.21 15.38
CA ILE A 499 27.68 -14.83 14.93
C ILE A 499 28.45 -14.53 13.63
N SER A 500 29.71 -14.95 13.52
CA SER A 500 30.51 -14.74 12.29
C SER A 500 30.05 -15.58 11.10
N LEU A 501 29.41 -16.73 11.36
CA LEU A 501 28.68 -17.53 10.37
C LEU A 501 27.28 -16.99 10.06
N GLY A 502 26.92 -15.81 10.60
CA GLY A 502 25.62 -15.19 10.36
C GLY A 502 24.44 -15.82 11.10
N LEU A 503 24.70 -16.84 11.94
CA LEU A 503 23.64 -17.54 12.67
C LEU A 503 23.07 -16.72 13.83
N GLY A 504 23.86 -15.79 14.38
CA GLY A 504 23.39 -14.81 15.39
C GLY A 504 22.48 -13.71 14.84
N GLY A 505 22.49 -13.49 13.51
CA GLY A 505 21.69 -12.48 12.83
C GLY A 505 20.39 -12.99 12.22
N THR A 506 20.07 -14.28 12.35
CA THR A 506 18.91 -14.90 11.67
C THR A 506 17.57 -14.26 12.05
N ARG A 507 17.39 -13.84 13.30
CA ARG A 507 16.18 -13.09 13.71
C ARG A 507 16.08 -11.73 13.06
N ALA A 508 17.19 -10.99 12.95
CA ALA A 508 17.22 -9.70 12.28
C ALA A 508 16.98 -9.86 10.76
N PHE A 509 17.58 -10.88 10.15
CA PHE A 509 17.44 -11.18 8.73
C PHE A 509 16.03 -11.67 8.37
N THR A 510 15.44 -12.61 9.12
CA THR A 510 14.07 -13.09 8.89
C THR A 510 13.04 -12.01 9.17
N ASN A 511 13.21 -11.19 10.21
CA ASN A 511 12.34 -10.05 10.50
C ASN A 511 12.45 -8.96 9.40
N GLN A 512 13.64 -8.76 8.85
CA GLN A 512 13.85 -7.79 7.79
C GLN A 512 13.27 -8.26 6.46
N ILE A 513 13.41 -9.54 6.12
CA ILE A 513 12.72 -10.15 4.97
C ILE A 513 11.20 -10.07 5.16
N GLY A 514 10.69 -10.41 6.33
CA GLY A 514 9.26 -10.31 6.65
C GLY A 514 8.71 -8.90 6.47
N ARG A 515 9.43 -7.88 6.95
CA ARG A 515 9.07 -6.46 6.76
C ARG A 515 9.14 -6.04 5.29
N THR A 516 10.08 -6.57 4.55
CA THR A 516 10.37 -6.23 3.15
C THR A 516 9.28 -6.68 2.19
N PHE A 517 8.73 -7.84 2.41
CA PHE A 517 7.65 -8.39 1.57
C PHE A 517 6.25 -7.99 2.06
N GLY A 518 6.13 -6.96 2.90
CA GLY A 518 4.84 -6.53 3.45
C GLY A 518 4.23 -7.52 4.45
N LEU A 519 5.03 -8.51 4.88
CA LEU A 519 4.66 -9.51 5.87
C LEU A 519 4.88 -8.99 7.31
N SER A 520 5.10 -7.71 7.49
CA SER A 520 5.33 -7.05 8.77
C SER A 520 4.11 -7.05 9.72
N GLY A 521 2.92 -7.32 9.20
CA GLY A 521 1.75 -7.69 10.01
C GLY A 521 1.80 -9.13 10.54
N LEU A 522 2.80 -9.90 10.11
CA LEU A 522 3.13 -11.25 10.53
C LEU A 522 4.28 -11.27 11.56
N ALA A 523 4.55 -10.14 12.22
CA ALA A 523 5.51 -10.09 13.30
C ALA A 523 5.17 -11.15 14.34
N LEU A 524 5.97 -12.19 14.35
CA LEU A 524 5.97 -13.25 15.32
C LEU A 524 6.28 -12.65 16.70
N ASP A 525 5.25 -12.30 17.42
CA ASP A 525 5.32 -12.15 18.87
C ASP A 525 5.23 -13.57 19.48
N ALA A 526 6.32 -14.30 19.37
CA ALA A 526 6.54 -15.49 20.19
C ALA A 526 6.99 -15.00 21.56
N GLN A 527 6.09 -14.42 22.35
CA GLN A 527 6.22 -14.40 23.79
C GLN A 527 6.02 -15.84 24.28
N GLY A 528 7.13 -16.54 24.44
CA GLY A 528 7.18 -17.69 25.30
C GLY A 528 6.88 -17.23 26.71
N THR A 529 5.69 -17.54 27.22
CA THR A 529 5.43 -17.61 28.65
C THR A 529 6.32 -18.71 29.19
N GLY A 530 7.43 -18.31 29.81
CA GLY A 530 8.18 -19.16 30.69
C GLY A 530 7.66 -18.91 32.10
N ASP A 531 7.16 -19.95 32.74
CA ASP A 531 7.15 -20.07 34.21
C ASP A 531 8.57 -20.13 34.76
#